data_28be6984d20ab398bc99eefc44eee51b
#
_entry.id   28be6984d20ab398bc99eefc44eee51b
#
_cell.length_a   1.000
_cell.length_b   1.000
_cell.length_c   1.000
_cell.angle_alpha   90.00
_cell.angle_beta   90.00
_cell.angle_gamma   90.00
#
_symmetry.space_group_name_H-M   'P 1'
#
loop_
_entity.id
_entity.type
_entity.pdbx_description
1 polymer ?
#
loop_
_entity_poly.entity_id
_entity_poly.type
_entity_poly.pdbx_seq_one_letter_code
_entity_poly.pdbx_strand_id
1 'polypeptide(L)'
;EFAKWLSPYAKLEVVELPDSTVAKEGLAILKSLERERNAAVVVLSEEGREFTSVQFAEKLGSYDRKIVFVIGGPYGLAPEVKQRADLLWSLSKLTFTHELARLLLFEQLFRATNILHGGSYHNP
;
A
#
# COMPACT_ATOMS: atom_id res chain seq x y z
N GLU A 1 4.77 -10.74 10.28
CA GLU A 1 4.15 -10.67 11.58
C GLU A 1 3.01 -9.66 11.65
N PHE A 2 3.23 -8.44 11.22
CA PHE A 2 2.14 -7.47 11.09
C PHE A 2 1.04 -7.98 10.17
N ALA A 3 1.38 -8.65 9.10
CA ALA A 3 0.40 -9.23 8.18
C ALA A 3 -0.52 -10.23 8.89
N LYS A 4 0.03 -11.02 9.80
CA LYS A 4 -0.73 -11.97 10.59
C LYS A 4 -1.72 -11.27 11.52
N TRP A 5 -1.33 -10.15 12.11
CA TRP A 5 -2.18 -9.37 13.00
C TRP A 5 -3.28 -8.61 12.26
N LEU A 6 -3.05 -8.30 10.98
CA LEU A 6 -4.01 -7.60 10.14
C LEU A 6 -5.15 -8.49 9.66
N SER A 7 -4.92 -9.80 9.56
CA SER A 7 -5.87 -10.72 8.94
C SER A 7 -7.30 -10.66 9.51
N PRO A 8 -7.53 -10.41 10.81
CA PRO A 8 -8.90 -10.31 11.33
C PRO A 8 -9.58 -8.96 11.05
N TYR A 9 -8.84 -7.94 10.59
CA TYR A 9 -9.37 -6.59 10.48
C TYR A 9 -9.84 -6.19 9.10
N ALA A 10 -9.24 -6.71 8.05
CA ALA A 10 -9.50 -6.16 6.72
C ALA A 10 -9.16 -7.12 5.59
N LYS A 11 -9.79 -6.89 4.45
CA LYS A 11 -9.46 -7.58 3.20
C LYS A 11 -8.33 -6.80 2.53
N LEU A 12 -7.11 -7.06 2.96
CA LEU A 12 -5.92 -6.39 2.47
C LEU A 12 -5.03 -7.37 1.73
N GLU A 13 -4.42 -6.89 0.67
CA GLU A 13 -3.44 -7.63 -0.10
C GLU A 13 -2.28 -6.72 -0.45
N VAL A 14 -1.07 -7.24 -0.34
CA VAL A 14 0.14 -6.53 -0.75
C VAL A 14 0.75 -7.26 -1.92
N VAL A 15 0.91 -6.56 -3.03
CA VAL A 15 1.55 -7.08 -4.23
C VAL A 15 2.97 -6.55 -4.28
N GLU A 16 3.91 -7.47 -4.31
CA GLU A 16 5.33 -7.19 -4.31
C GLU A 16 5.99 -8.15 -5.30
N LEU A 17 6.74 -7.61 -6.24
CA LEU A 17 7.32 -8.40 -7.31
C LEU A 17 8.84 -8.40 -7.22
N PRO A 18 9.49 -9.51 -7.68
CA PRO A 18 10.94 -9.58 -7.67
C PRO A 18 11.57 -8.51 -8.54
N ASP A 19 12.85 -8.22 -8.27
CA ASP A 19 13.61 -7.23 -8.99
C ASP A 19 13.65 -7.52 -10.49
N SER A 20 13.37 -6.49 -11.27
CA SER A 20 13.34 -6.58 -12.73
C SER A 20 13.45 -5.15 -13.29
N THR A 21 13.31 -5.02 -14.61
CA THR A 21 13.22 -3.68 -15.21
C THR A 21 11.88 -3.04 -14.86
N VAL A 22 11.83 -1.71 -14.85
CA VAL A 22 10.60 -0.97 -14.58
C VAL A 22 9.47 -1.42 -15.52
N ALA A 23 9.76 -1.62 -16.81
CA ALA A 23 8.77 -2.04 -17.78
C ALA A 23 8.22 -3.44 -17.48
N LYS A 24 9.09 -4.39 -17.17
CA LYS A 24 8.67 -5.76 -16.85
C LYS A 24 7.88 -5.83 -15.56
N GLU A 25 8.31 -5.11 -14.53
CA GLU A 25 7.57 -5.00 -13.28
C GLU A 25 6.20 -4.41 -13.52
N GLY A 26 6.13 -3.33 -14.29
CA GLY A 26 4.87 -2.67 -14.62
C GLY A 26 3.87 -3.60 -15.28
N LEU A 27 4.31 -4.36 -16.28
CA LEU A 27 3.46 -5.34 -16.94
C LEU A 27 2.97 -6.43 -15.99
N ALA A 28 3.86 -6.94 -15.14
CA ALA A 28 3.51 -7.98 -14.18
C ALA A 28 2.52 -7.48 -13.13
N ILE A 29 2.71 -6.25 -12.64
CA ILE A 29 1.79 -5.63 -11.69
C ILE A 29 0.42 -5.43 -12.33
N LEU A 30 0.36 -4.86 -13.53
CA LEU A 30 -0.91 -4.62 -14.23
C LEU A 30 -1.65 -5.93 -14.48
N LYS A 31 -0.93 -6.99 -14.87
CA LYS A 31 -1.53 -8.30 -15.05
C LYS A 31 -2.11 -8.85 -13.75
N SER A 32 -1.38 -8.68 -12.66
CA SER A 32 -1.85 -9.08 -11.33
C SER A 32 -3.12 -8.31 -10.95
N LEU A 33 -3.19 -7.02 -11.27
CA LEU A 33 -4.33 -6.16 -10.93
C LEU A 33 -5.56 -6.41 -11.80
N GLU A 34 -5.42 -7.04 -12.97
CA GLU A 34 -6.56 -7.41 -13.82
C GLU A 34 -7.57 -8.28 -13.09
N ARG A 35 -7.12 -9.07 -12.13
CA ARG A 35 -7.97 -9.95 -11.33
C ARG A 35 -8.69 -9.20 -10.22
N GLU A 36 -8.34 -7.94 -9.99
CA GLU A 36 -8.80 -7.16 -8.85
C GLU A 36 -9.61 -5.94 -9.31
N ARG A 37 -10.54 -6.15 -10.24
CA ARG A 37 -11.30 -5.06 -10.87
C ARG A 37 -12.07 -4.19 -9.89
N ASN A 38 -12.57 -4.79 -8.81
CA ASN A 38 -13.38 -4.08 -7.83
C ASN A 38 -12.60 -3.65 -6.60
N ALA A 39 -11.31 -3.89 -6.58
CA ALA A 39 -10.47 -3.49 -5.46
C ALA A 39 -10.07 -2.01 -5.57
N ALA A 40 -9.86 -1.39 -4.42
CA ALA A 40 -9.17 -0.10 -4.36
C ALA A 40 -7.67 -0.39 -4.47
N VAL A 41 -7.01 0.24 -5.41
CA VAL A 41 -5.57 0.05 -5.65
C VAL A 41 -4.82 1.25 -5.08
N VAL A 42 -3.99 0.98 -4.08
CA VAL A 42 -3.14 1.99 -3.44
C VAL A 42 -1.70 1.69 -3.81
N VAL A 43 -1.09 2.60 -4.54
CA VAL A 43 0.28 2.45 -5.02
C VAL A 43 1.19 3.32 -4.17
N LEU A 44 2.22 2.71 -3.59
CA LEU A 44 3.22 3.44 -2.83
C LEU A 44 4.18 4.16 -3.79
N SER A 45 4.27 5.47 -3.66
CA SER A 45 5.14 6.29 -4.48
C SER A 45 5.49 7.57 -3.72
N GLU A 46 6.75 7.97 -3.77
CA GLU A 46 7.18 9.23 -3.16
C GLU A 46 6.52 10.46 -3.81
N GLU A 47 5.95 10.29 -5.00
CA GLU A 47 5.19 11.33 -5.68
C GLU A 47 3.75 11.43 -5.18
N GLY A 48 3.33 10.49 -4.33
CA GLY A 48 1.96 10.41 -3.88
C GLY A 48 1.62 11.39 -2.76
N ARG A 49 0.37 11.29 -2.33
CA ARG A 49 -0.16 12.11 -1.25
C ARG A 49 0.36 11.59 0.10
N GLU A 50 0.75 12.51 0.96
CA GLU A 50 1.17 12.19 2.32
C GLU A 50 -0.01 12.30 3.29
N PHE A 51 0.00 11.45 4.31
CA PHE A 51 -1.02 11.44 5.37
C PHE A 51 -0.34 11.34 6.72
N THR A 52 -0.99 11.88 7.74
CA THR A 52 -0.69 11.46 9.11
C THR A 52 -1.24 10.05 9.31
N SER A 53 -0.80 9.35 10.35
CA SER A 53 -1.31 8.00 10.61
C SER A 53 -2.83 7.99 10.84
N VAL A 54 -3.37 9.02 11.49
CA VAL A 54 -4.81 9.16 11.71
C VAL A 54 -5.55 9.40 10.39
N GLN A 55 -5.04 10.30 9.55
CA GLN A 55 -5.63 10.56 8.23
C GLN A 55 -5.59 9.31 7.36
N PHE A 56 -4.49 8.56 7.41
CA PHE A 56 -4.39 7.31 6.65
C PHE A 56 -5.43 6.29 7.15
N ALA A 57 -5.60 6.17 8.46
CA ALA A 57 -6.62 5.28 9.02
C ALA A 57 -8.02 5.66 8.54
N GLU A 58 -8.34 6.96 8.52
CA GLU A 58 -9.62 7.43 8.01
C GLU A 58 -9.80 7.10 6.53
N LYS A 59 -8.75 7.31 5.73
CA LYS A 59 -8.78 6.98 4.31
C LYS A 59 -8.98 5.49 4.09
N LEU A 60 -8.26 4.67 4.84
CA LEU A 60 -8.38 3.21 4.76
C LEU A 60 -9.81 2.78 5.11
N GLY A 61 -10.37 3.35 6.17
CA GLY A 61 -11.73 3.04 6.62
C GLY A 61 -12.81 3.52 5.66
N SER A 62 -12.49 4.42 4.75
CA SER A 62 -13.45 4.92 3.76
C SER A 62 -13.70 3.92 2.62
N TYR A 63 -12.84 2.94 2.44
CA TYR A 63 -13.02 1.92 1.42
C TYR A 63 -13.93 0.81 1.93
N ASP A 64 -14.96 0.47 1.14
CA ASP A 64 -15.91 -0.60 1.46
C ASP A 64 -15.64 -1.86 0.64
N ARG A 65 -14.45 -1.97 0.08
CA ARG A 65 -14.04 -3.06 -0.81
C ARG A 65 -12.62 -3.48 -0.49
N LYS A 66 -12.19 -4.58 -1.10
CA LYS A 66 -10.81 -5.05 -0.95
C LYS A 66 -9.82 -3.95 -1.34
N ILE A 67 -8.74 -3.84 -0.58
CA ILE A 67 -7.68 -2.87 -0.85
C ILE A 67 -6.42 -3.63 -1.22
N VAL A 68 -5.85 -3.29 -2.36
CA VAL A 68 -4.60 -3.86 -2.83
C VAL A 68 -3.51 -2.79 -2.77
N PHE A 69 -2.46 -3.06 -2.02
CA PHE A 69 -1.30 -2.17 -1.93
C PHE A 69 -0.21 -2.69 -2.85
N VAL A 70 0.36 -1.79 -3.63
CA VAL A 70 1.41 -2.13 -4.59
C VAL A 70 2.71 -1.48 -4.17
N ILE A 71 3.75 -2.29 -4.04
CA ILE A 71 5.12 -1.83 -3.78
C ILE A 71 5.96 -2.17 -5.00
N GLY A 72 6.58 -1.15 -5.60
CA GLY A 72 7.48 -1.35 -6.73
C GLY A 72 8.85 -1.82 -6.29
N GLY A 73 9.64 -2.25 -7.27
CA GLY A 73 11.03 -2.64 -7.05
C GLY A 73 11.97 -1.45 -6.97
N PRO A 74 13.30 -1.72 -6.94
CA PRO A 74 14.31 -0.69 -6.67
C PRO A 74 14.43 0.39 -7.76
N TYR A 75 13.89 0.13 -8.94
CA TYR A 75 13.98 1.07 -10.07
C TYR A 75 12.72 1.93 -10.23
N GLY A 76 11.81 1.87 -9.25
CA GLY A 76 10.58 2.65 -9.26
C GLY A 76 9.44 1.92 -9.96
N LEU A 77 8.42 2.68 -10.34
CA LEU A 77 7.20 2.16 -10.92
C LEU A 77 6.98 2.70 -12.32
N ALA A 78 6.44 1.86 -13.20
CA ALA A 78 6.04 2.29 -14.54
C ALA A 78 4.89 3.29 -14.44
N PRO A 79 4.84 4.30 -15.33
CA PRO A 79 3.74 5.28 -15.32
C PRO A 79 2.35 4.66 -15.41
N GLU A 80 2.20 3.55 -16.13
CA GLU A 80 0.93 2.85 -16.29
C GLU A 80 0.41 2.29 -14.97
N VAL A 81 1.30 1.86 -14.09
CA VAL A 81 0.94 1.38 -12.75
C VAL A 81 0.43 2.55 -11.92
N LYS A 82 1.11 3.69 -11.98
CA LYS A 82 0.68 4.90 -11.26
C LYS A 82 -0.69 5.38 -11.75
N GLN A 83 -0.95 5.30 -13.05
CA GLN A 83 -2.22 5.68 -13.63
C GLN A 83 -3.36 4.76 -13.20
N ARG A 84 -3.06 3.49 -12.94
CA ARG A 84 -4.07 2.52 -12.49
C ARG A 84 -4.46 2.75 -11.02
N ALA A 85 -3.68 3.47 -10.25
CA ALA A 85 -3.92 3.67 -8.83
C ALA A 85 -5.18 4.47 -8.55
N ASP A 86 -5.96 4.03 -7.58
CA ASP A 86 -7.03 4.84 -7.00
C ASP A 86 -6.45 5.85 -6.02
N LEU A 87 -5.32 5.52 -5.44
CA LEU A 87 -4.58 6.42 -4.55
C LEU A 87 -3.09 6.19 -4.74
N LEU A 88 -2.35 7.25 -5.01
CA LEU A 88 -0.91 7.26 -4.88
C LEU A 88 -0.58 7.76 -3.48
N TRP A 89 0.09 6.91 -2.71
CA TRP A 89 0.39 7.21 -1.32
C TRP A 89 1.89 7.28 -1.08
N SER A 90 2.34 8.39 -0.52
CA SER A 90 3.73 8.58 -0.12
C SER A 90 3.88 8.32 1.38
N LEU A 91 4.73 7.36 1.71
CA LEU A 91 5.12 7.12 3.10
C LEU A 91 5.99 8.27 3.61
N SER A 92 6.77 8.84 2.70
CA SER A 92 7.71 9.93 2.96
C SER A 92 8.24 10.42 1.62
N LYS A 93 8.78 11.60 1.60
CA LYS A 93 9.51 12.11 0.41
C LYS A 93 10.89 11.49 0.28
N LEU A 94 11.34 10.76 1.30
CA LEU A 94 12.57 9.99 1.23
C LEU A 94 12.35 8.73 0.38
N THR A 95 13.41 8.27 -0.23
CA THR A 95 13.41 7.01 -0.96
C THR A 95 13.83 5.88 -0.03
N PHE A 96 13.06 4.81 -0.01
CA PHE A 96 13.36 3.62 0.79
C PHE A 96 13.66 2.44 -0.12
N THR A 97 14.42 1.47 0.37
CA THR A 97 14.45 0.16 -0.26
C THR A 97 13.04 -0.43 -0.20
N HIS A 98 12.69 -1.30 -1.15
CA HIS A 98 11.35 -1.89 -1.15
C HIS A 98 11.08 -2.74 0.09
N GLU A 99 12.12 -3.35 0.66
CA GLU A 99 12.01 -4.12 1.90
C GLU A 99 11.63 -3.26 3.09
N LEU A 100 12.25 -2.08 3.22
CA LEU A 100 11.92 -1.14 4.27
C LEU A 100 10.54 -0.55 4.04
N ALA A 101 10.20 -0.20 2.81
CA ALA A 101 8.86 0.28 2.46
C ALA A 101 7.79 -0.75 2.85
N ARG A 102 8.04 -2.03 2.59
CA ARG A 102 7.16 -3.12 2.98
C ARG A 102 6.95 -3.17 4.49
N LEU A 103 8.03 -3.08 5.25
CA LEU A 103 7.94 -3.09 6.71
C LEU A 103 7.14 -1.90 7.24
N LEU A 104 7.42 -0.71 6.71
CA LEU A 104 6.69 0.51 7.08
C LEU A 104 5.22 0.42 6.71
N LEU A 105 4.91 -0.14 5.55
CA LEU A 105 3.54 -0.36 5.13
C LEU A 105 2.78 -1.25 6.12
N PHE A 106 3.35 -2.39 6.48
CA PHE A 106 2.68 -3.31 7.40
C PHE A 106 2.51 -2.68 8.78
N GLU A 107 3.48 -1.93 9.25
CA GLU A 107 3.37 -1.23 10.53
C GLU A 107 2.24 -0.20 10.48
N GLN A 108 2.15 0.58 9.41
CA GLN A 108 1.08 1.57 9.27
C GLN A 108 -0.28 0.93 9.07
N LEU A 109 -0.38 -0.20 8.41
CA LEU A 109 -1.63 -0.94 8.27
C LEU A 109 -2.10 -1.46 9.63
N PHE A 110 -1.21 -2.02 10.42
CA PHE A 110 -1.54 -2.46 11.77
C PHE A 110 -2.01 -1.28 12.62
N ARG A 111 -1.28 -0.17 12.58
CA ARG A 111 -1.61 1.06 13.31
C ARG A 111 -2.98 1.59 12.88
N ALA A 112 -3.23 1.67 11.59
CA ALA A 112 -4.50 2.18 11.05
C ALA A 112 -5.69 1.32 11.47
N THR A 113 -5.57 0.00 11.35
CA THR A 113 -6.66 -0.90 11.76
C THR A 113 -6.90 -0.81 13.25
N ASN A 114 -5.84 -0.67 14.04
CA ASN A 114 -5.96 -0.47 15.48
C ASN A 114 -6.69 0.82 15.82
N ILE A 115 -6.35 1.93 15.15
CA ILE A 115 -7.04 3.22 15.31
C ILE A 115 -8.53 3.07 14.98
N LEU A 116 -8.87 2.43 13.88
CA LEU A 116 -10.25 2.25 13.43
C LEU A 116 -11.08 1.42 14.42
N HIS A 117 -10.44 0.52 15.15
CA HIS A 117 -11.12 -0.31 16.15
C HIS A 117 -11.00 0.24 17.58
N GLY A 118 -10.53 1.47 17.72
CA GLY A 118 -10.45 2.12 19.03
C GLY A 118 -9.37 1.58 19.95
N GLY A 119 -8.35 0.92 19.38
CA GLY A 119 -7.24 0.38 20.16
C GLY A 119 -6.29 1.47 20.66
N SER A 120 -5.34 1.08 21.49
CA SER A 120 -4.41 1.98 22.18
C SER A 120 -2.99 1.98 21.62
N TYR A 121 -2.76 1.30 20.51
CA TYR A 121 -1.41 1.17 19.94
C TYR A 121 -0.85 2.51 19.48
N HIS A 122 -1.69 3.33 18.81
CA HIS A 122 -1.25 4.62 18.29
C HIS A 122 -1.13 5.64 19.41
N ASN A 123 0.03 6.29 19.47
CA ASN A 123 0.30 7.36 20.40
C ASN A 123 0.69 8.60 19.58
N PRO A 124 -0.22 9.58 19.46
CA PRO A 124 0.04 10.78 18.65
C PRO A 124 1.14 11.65 19.22
#